data_16ec16b3bce45643dc07037305149603
#
_entry.id   16ec16b3bce45643dc07037305149603
#
_cell.length_a   1.000
_cell.length_b   1.000
_cell.length_c   1.000
_cell.angle_alpha   90.00
_cell.angle_beta   90.00
_cell.angle_gamma   90.00
#
_symmetry.space_group_name_H-M   'P 1'
#
loop_
_entity.id
_entity.type
_entity.pdbx_description
1 polymer ?
#
loop_
_entity_poly.entity_id
_entity_poly.type
_entity_poly.pdbx_seq_one_letter_code
_entity_poly.pdbx_strand_id
1 'polypeptide(L)'
;NVSVNEFGYVNLAYMLSIYEPDITNAKEELAEKSGQTVDEITLSDDALAELRRAVLVEELDGLVFLNPDRYNENNPDIGWETADEYLSGNVRDKLRVAKAMAADTDNPQAERFAGNVAALEKVQPEWIEASDIDVKIGTTWIESLDYEQFIYELLNTPRRARAVRSQFYNTGIQVHLNKMSMEWFIENKSMDKHSVAATKTYGTSRMDAYSIFEDTLNL
;
A
#
# COMPACT_ATOMS: atom_id res chain seq x y z
N ASN A 1 13.76 -5.25 18.80
CA ASN A 1 14.90 -4.85 17.93
C ASN A 1 15.91 -5.98 17.70
N VAL A 2 16.25 -6.83 18.74
CA VAL A 2 17.25 -7.92 18.57
C VAL A 2 16.79 -8.93 17.53
N SER A 3 15.52 -9.40 17.61
CA SER A 3 14.96 -10.35 16.64
C SER A 3 14.98 -9.81 15.21
N VAL A 4 14.59 -8.54 15.02
CA VAL A 4 14.57 -7.91 13.69
C VAL A 4 15.99 -7.74 13.13
N ASN A 5 16.96 -7.43 13.98
CA ASN A 5 18.36 -7.31 13.57
C ASN A 5 18.97 -8.65 13.15
N GLU A 6 18.57 -9.76 13.82
CA GLU A 6 19.11 -11.10 13.54
C GLU A 6 18.41 -11.78 12.36
N PHE A 7 17.09 -11.67 12.27
CA PHE A 7 16.27 -12.42 11.30
C PHE A 7 15.63 -11.55 10.22
N GLY A 8 15.65 -10.23 10.37
CA GLY A 8 14.93 -9.31 9.47
C GLY A 8 13.41 -9.24 9.72
N TYR A 9 12.90 -9.96 10.72
CA TYR A 9 11.48 -9.97 11.11
C TYR A 9 11.32 -10.29 12.60
N VAL A 10 10.11 -10.11 13.12
CA VAL A 10 9.77 -10.46 14.51
C VAL A 10 9.57 -11.98 14.62
N ASN A 11 10.43 -12.65 15.39
CA ASN A 11 10.39 -14.09 15.65
C ASN A 11 10.17 -14.32 17.14
N LEU A 12 8.95 -14.70 17.54
CA LEU A 12 8.60 -14.88 18.96
C LEU A 12 9.34 -16.05 19.59
N ALA A 13 9.55 -17.16 18.87
CA ALA A 13 10.30 -18.30 19.39
C ALA A 13 11.74 -17.90 19.78
N TYR A 14 12.41 -17.12 18.94
CA TYR A 14 13.72 -16.59 19.26
C TYR A 14 13.69 -15.64 20.46
N MET A 15 12.69 -14.75 20.51
CA MET A 15 12.54 -13.84 21.64
C MET A 15 12.36 -14.57 22.96
N LEU A 16 11.54 -15.65 22.99
CA LEU A 16 11.38 -16.50 24.15
C LEU A 16 12.63 -17.30 24.52
N SER A 17 13.54 -17.52 23.58
CA SER A 17 14.83 -18.18 23.86
C SER A 17 15.84 -17.28 24.60
N ILE A 18 15.69 -15.97 24.46
CA ILE A 18 16.59 -14.96 25.07
C ILE A 18 15.96 -14.17 26.21
N TYR A 19 14.63 -14.23 26.35
CA TYR A 19 13.85 -13.54 27.36
C TYR A 19 12.78 -14.44 27.94
N GLU A 20 12.70 -14.54 29.24
CA GLU A 20 11.69 -15.29 29.97
C GLU A 20 10.67 -14.31 30.57
N PRO A 21 9.43 -14.23 30.01
CA PRO A 21 8.40 -13.36 30.54
C PRO A 21 7.94 -13.82 31.92
N ASP A 22 7.55 -12.87 32.78
CA ASP A 22 6.98 -13.19 34.09
C ASP A 22 5.51 -13.62 33.93
N ILE A 23 5.28 -14.91 34.11
CA ILE A 23 3.96 -15.55 33.98
C ILE A 23 3.19 -15.64 35.29
N THR A 24 3.63 -15.01 36.37
CA THR A 24 3.02 -15.14 37.70
C THR A 24 1.57 -14.69 37.70
N ASN A 25 1.29 -13.51 37.20
CA ASN A 25 -0.07 -12.96 37.11
C ASN A 25 -0.97 -13.80 36.21
N ALA A 26 -0.45 -14.28 35.07
CA ALA A 26 -1.22 -15.12 34.15
C ALA A 26 -1.56 -16.50 34.76
N LYS A 27 -0.68 -17.05 35.60
CA LYS A 27 -1.00 -18.25 36.39
C LYS A 27 -2.04 -17.97 37.46
N GLU A 28 -2.01 -16.84 38.14
CA GLU A 28 -3.01 -16.44 39.12
C GLU A 28 -4.41 -16.31 38.47
N GLU A 29 -4.49 -15.68 37.31
CA GLU A 29 -5.76 -15.61 36.55
C GLU A 29 -6.30 -16.96 36.13
N LEU A 30 -5.41 -17.87 35.71
CA LEU A 30 -5.80 -19.26 35.39
C LEU A 30 -6.30 -20.02 36.63
N ALA A 31 -5.68 -19.79 37.78
CA ALA A 31 -6.07 -20.35 39.06
C ALA A 31 -7.49 -19.89 39.47
N GLU A 32 -7.74 -18.59 39.36
CA GLU A 32 -9.06 -18.05 39.65
C GLU A 32 -10.14 -18.60 38.70
N LYS A 33 -9.86 -18.66 37.41
CA LYS A 33 -10.80 -19.21 36.40
C LYS A 33 -11.08 -20.70 36.58
N SER A 34 -10.11 -21.47 37.05
CA SER A 34 -10.24 -22.93 37.28
C SER A 34 -10.73 -23.28 38.69
N GLY A 35 -10.76 -22.33 39.60
CA GLY A 35 -11.10 -22.54 41.02
C GLY A 35 -10.05 -23.35 41.78
N GLN A 36 -8.80 -23.36 41.33
CA GLN A 36 -7.67 -24.08 41.91
C GLN A 36 -6.68 -23.06 42.53
N THR A 37 -5.79 -23.54 43.37
CA THR A 37 -4.67 -22.71 43.82
C THR A 37 -3.52 -22.71 42.81
N VAL A 38 -2.72 -21.68 42.77
CA VAL A 38 -1.58 -21.51 41.80
C VAL A 38 -0.62 -22.69 41.87
N ASP A 39 -0.44 -23.29 43.07
CA ASP A 39 0.43 -24.45 43.33
C ASP A 39 -0.16 -25.78 42.79
N GLU A 40 -1.45 -25.84 42.59
CA GLU A 40 -2.15 -27.00 42.04
C GLU A 40 -2.20 -27.04 40.52
N ILE A 41 -1.89 -25.90 39.86
CA ILE A 41 -1.89 -25.83 38.41
C ILE A 41 -0.60 -26.46 37.87
N THR A 42 -0.73 -27.63 37.32
CA THR A 42 0.33 -28.30 36.55
C THR A 42 0.05 -28.08 35.06
N LEU A 43 0.86 -27.25 34.42
CA LEU A 43 0.80 -27.02 32.97
C LEU A 43 1.72 -28.03 32.27
N SER A 44 1.27 -28.57 31.15
CA SER A 44 2.16 -29.31 30.25
C SER A 44 3.19 -28.35 29.62
N ASP A 45 4.29 -28.88 29.10
CA ASP A 45 5.33 -28.07 28.45
C ASP A 45 4.77 -27.21 27.31
N ASP A 46 3.84 -27.75 26.53
CA ASP A 46 3.17 -27.04 25.45
C ASP A 46 2.29 -25.89 25.97
N ALA A 47 1.49 -26.15 27.04
CA ALA A 47 0.64 -25.15 27.65
C ALA A 47 1.47 -24.02 28.30
N LEU A 48 2.62 -24.35 28.88
CA LEU A 48 3.55 -23.41 29.46
C LEU A 48 4.19 -22.54 28.36
N ALA A 49 4.56 -23.12 27.22
CA ALA A 49 5.11 -22.39 26.09
C ALA A 49 4.06 -21.43 25.47
N GLU A 50 2.81 -21.87 25.39
CA GLU A 50 1.70 -21.04 24.93
C GLU A 50 1.43 -19.87 25.88
N LEU A 51 1.42 -20.12 27.19
CA LEU A 51 1.26 -19.07 28.18
C LEU A 51 2.38 -18.04 28.13
N ARG A 52 3.64 -18.47 28.04
CA ARG A 52 4.79 -17.57 27.89
C ARG A 52 4.70 -16.72 26.62
N ARG A 53 4.23 -17.33 25.51
CA ARG A 53 4.00 -16.60 24.25
C ARG A 53 2.90 -15.53 24.41
N ALA A 54 1.80 -15.88 25.06
CA ALA A 54 0.69 -14.96 25.29
C ALA A 54 1.14 -13.76 26.13
N VAL A 55 1.85 -14.00 27.24
CA VAL A 55 2.39 -12.94 28.11
C VAL A 55 3.41 -12.06 27.35
N LEU A 56 4.33 -12.66 26.58
CA LEU A 56 5.29 -11.90 25.79
C LEU A 56 4.58 -10.97 24.78
N VAL A 57 3.54 -11.46 24.13
CA VAL A 57 2.78 -10.66 23.16
C VAL A 57 2.02 -9.53 23.86
N GLU A 58 1.51 -9.75 25.07
CA GLU A 58 0.87 -8.72 25.87
C GLU A 58 1.88 -7.65 26.32
N GLU A 59 3.07 -8.04 26.76
CA GLU A 59 4.15 -7.12 27.09
C GLU A 59 4.61 -6.26 25.88
N LEU A 60 4.42 -6.79 24.66
CA LEU A 60 4.74 -6.14 23.40
C LEU A 60 3.54 -5.40 22.77
N ASP A 61 2.44 -5.24 23.51
CA ASP A 61 1.25 -4.55 23.00
C ASP A 61 1.60 -3.16 22.46
N GLY A 62 1.08 -2.85 21.29
CA GLY A 62 1.38 -1.61 20.57
C GLY A 62 2.77 -1.53 19.91
N LEU A 63 3.68 -2.46 20.19
CA LEU A 63 5.00 -2.52 19.56
C LEU A 63 5.08 -3.51 18.41
N VAL A 64 4.28 -4.58 18.47
CA VAL A 64 4.18 -5.60 17.43
C VAL A 64 2.72 -5.88 17.10
N PHE A 65 2.46 -6.22 15.85
CA PHE A 65 1.14 -6.54 15.32
C PHE A 65 1.18 -7.83 14.53
N LEU A 66 0.16 -8.67 14.66
CA LEU A 66 0.02 -9.88 13.86
C LEU A 66 -0.56 -9.51 12.49
N ASN A 67 0.20 -9.69 11.43
CA ASN A 67 -0.27 -9.42 10.07
C ASN A 67 -1.19 -10.55 9.59
N PRO A 68 -2.47 -10.28 9.26
CA PRO A 68 -3.40 -11.29 8.77
C PRO A 68 -2.91 -12.04 7.53
N ASP A 69 -2.23 -11.36 6.62
CA ASP A 69 -1.74 -11.95 5.36
C ASP A 69 -0.54 -12.89 5.58
N ARG A 70 0.13 -12.79 6.73
CA ARG A 70 1.29 -13.62 7.11
C ARG A 70 0.97 -14.59 8.24
N TYR A 71 -0.22 -14.51 8.80
CA TYR A 71 -0.66 -15.38 9.88
C TYR A 71 -0.69 -16.85 9.45
N ASN A 72 -0.17 -17.73 10.32
CA ASN A 72 -0.18 -19.16 10.10
C ASN A 72 -0.60 -19.88 11.39
N GLU A 73 -1.74 -20.53 11.36
CA GLU A 73 -2.27 -21.28 12.52
C GLU A 73 -1.33 -22.39 13.02
N ASN A 74 -0.56 -23.00 12.11
CA ASN A 74 0.38 -24.06 12.45
C ASN A 74 1.71 -23.54 13.03
N ASN A 75 1.98 -22.23 12.90
CA ASN A 75 3.16 -21.61 13.47
C ASN A 75 2.84 -20.20 13.99
N PRO A 76 2.41 -20.08 15.25
CA PRO A 76 2.01 -18.81 15.85
C PRO A 76 3.18 -17.85 16.14
N ASP A 77 4.43 -18.29 15.96
CA ASP A 77 5.63 -17.49 16.22
C ASP A 77 6.01 -16.60 15.03
N ILE A 78 5.36 -16.78 13.86
CA ILE A 78 5.61 -16.01 12.64
C ILE A 78 4.39 -15.14 12.27
N GLY A 79 4.61 -14.21 11.34
CA GLY A 79 3.55 -13.30 10.88
C GLY A 79 3.46 -12.00 11.69
N TRP A 80 4.36 -11.82 12.65
CA TRP A 80 4.46 -10.61 13.46
C TRP A 80 5.30 -9.55 12.77
N GLU A 81 4.81 -8.32 12.79
CA GLU A 81 5.50 -7.15 12.26
C GLU A 81 5.66 -6.10 13.37
N THR A 82 6.69 -5.27 13.27
CA THR A 82 6.83 -4.11 14.17
C THR A 82 5.74 -3.08 13.90
N ALA A 83 5.44 -2.23 14.87
CA ALA A 83 4.48 -1.14 14.69
C ALA A 83 4.83 -0.26 13.48
N ASP A 84 6.11 0.09 13.31
CA ASP A 84 6.58 0.92 12.19
C ASP A 84 6.34 0.25 10.83
N GLU A 85 6.49 -1.07 10.74
CA GLU A 85 6.23 -1.84 9.52
C GLU A 85 4.72 -2.02 9.28
N TYR A 86 3.98 -2.43 10.31
CA TYR A 86 2.57 -2.74 10.18
C TYR A 86 1.69 -1.51 9.95
N LEU A 87 1.98 -0.41 10.67
CA LEU A 87 1.21 0.83 10.62
C LEU A 87 1.67 1.79 9.51
N SER A 88 2.41 1.30 8.52
CA SER A 88 2.89 2.05 7.35
C SER A 88 2.50 1.40 6.04
N GLY A 89 2.77 2.07 4.92
CA GLY A 89 2.44 1.58 3.58
C GLY A 89 0.93 1.70 3.27
N ASN A 90 0.32 0.65 2.70
CA ASN A 90 -1.10 0.67 2.35
C ASN A 90 -2.00 0.38 3.58
N VAL A 91 -2.04 1.31 4.52
CA VAL A 91 -2.81 1.20 5.76
C VAL A 91 -4.33 1.08 5.54
N ARG A 92 -4.84 1.53 4.39
CA ARG A 92 -6.27 1.38 4.05
C ARG A 92 -6.64 -0.06 3.74
N ASP A 93 -5.83 -0.76 2.96
CA ASP A 93 -6.04 -2.19 2.69
C ASP A 93 -5.80 -3.02 3.94
N LYS A 94 -4.75 -2.74 4.70
CA LYS A 94 -4.48 -3.40 5.98
C LYS A 94 -5.68 -3.27 6.93
N LEU A 95 -6.29 -2.09 7.02
CA LEU A 95 -7.49 -1.86 7.83
C LEU A 95 -8.68 -2.69 7.34
N ARG A 96 -8.89 -2.76 6.02
CA ARG A 96 -9.98 -3.56 5.42
C ARG A 96 -9.82 -5.04 5.76
N VAL A 97 -8.60 -5.58 5.63
CA VAL A 97 -8.30 -6.98 5.95
C VAL A 97 -8.44 -7.23 7.45
N ALA A 98 -7.87 -6.36 8.30
CA ALA A 98 -7.96 -6.50 9.76
C ALA A 98 -9.43 -6.47 10.24
N LYS A 99 -10.30 -5.62 9.67
CA LYS A 99 -11.74 -5.59 9.98
C LYS A 99 -12.44 -6.90 9.60
N ALA A 100 -12.09 -7.49 8.45
CA ALA A 100 -12.65 -8.77 8.03
C ALA A 100 -12.25 -9.89 8.99
N MET A 101 -10.98 -9.94 9.42
CA MET A 101 -10.47 -10.95 10.35
C MET A 101 -11.01 -10.77 11.78
N ALA A 102 -11.21 -9.53 12.22
CA ALA A 102 -11.81 -9.23 13.53
C ALA A 102 -13.31 -9.56 13.59
N ALA A 103 -14.01 -9.50 12.45
CA ALA A 103 -15.43 -9.85 12.36
C ALA A 103 -15.69 -11.36 12.24
N ASP A 104 -14.67 -12.15 11.95
CA ASP A 104 -14.75 -13.59 11.84
C ASP A 104 -14.76 -14.23 13.23
N THR A 105 -15.94 -14.65 13.69
CA THR A 105 -16.15 -15.27 15.01
C THR A 105 -15.53 -16.66 15.16
N ASP A 106 -15.21 -17.30 14.05
CA ASP A 106 -14.56 -18.63 14.06
C ASP A 106 -13.02 -18.49 14.15
N ASN A 107 -12.49 -17.27 13.99
CA ASN A 107 -11.07 -16.99 14.08
C ASN A 107 -10.63 -16.86 15.55
N PRO A 108 -9.74 -17.71 16.06
CA PRO A 108 -9.25 -17.65 17.45
C PRO A 108 -8.45 -16.35 17.75
N GLN A 109 -8.01 -15.63 16.74
CA GLN A 109 -7.26 -14.36 16.86
C GLN A 109 -8.14 -13.13 16.63
N ALA A 110 -9.48 -13.25 16.53
CA ALA A 110 -10.39 -12.14 16.21
C ALA A 110 -10.22 -10.94 17.17
N GLU A 111 -10.09 -11.21 18.48
CA GLU A 111 -9.88 -10.15 19.48
C GLU A 111 -8.57 -9.38 19.25
N ARG A 112 -7.52 -10.08 18.88
CA ARG A 112 -6.21 -9.46 18.56
C ARG A 112 -6.29 -8.60 17.30
N PHE A 113 -7.00 -9.09 16.28
CA PHE A 113 -7.24 -8.28 15.09
C PHE A 113 -8.12 -7.06 15.35
N ALA A 114 -8.99 -7.09 16.37
CA ALA A 114 -9.69 -5.88 16.83
C ALA A 114 -8.72 -4.82 17.37
N GLY A 115 -7.66 -5.22 18.08
CA GLY A 115 -6.56 -4.33 18.47
C GLY A 115 -5.84 -3.71 17.26
N ASN A 116 -5.56 -4.52 16.23
CA ASN A 116 -4.99 -4.05 14.97
C ASN A 116 -5.88 -2.99 14.29
N VAL A 117 -7.20 -3.21 14.26
CA VAL A 117 -8.16 -2.24 13.71
C VAL A 117 -8.05 -0.90 14.44
N ALA A 118 -8.06 -0.92 15.78
CA ALA A 118 -7.97 0.30 16.58
C ALA A 118 -6.65 1.08 16.34
N ALA A 119 -5.55 0.38 16.13
CA ALA A 119 -4.26 0.99 15.80
C ALA A 119 -4.23 1.55 14.37
N LEU A 120 -4.72 0.78 13.39
CA LEU A 120 -4.78 1.19 11.98
C LEU A 120 -5.73 2.37 11.74
N GLU A 121 -6.82 2.49 12.48
CA GLU A 121 -7.74 3.63 12.38
C GLU A 121 -7.07 4.95 12.76
N LYS A 122 -6.12 4.94 13.69
CA LYS A 122 -5.40 6.14 14.13
C LYS A 122 -4.40 6.68 13.08
N VAL A 123 -3.92 5.81 12.20
CA VAL A 123 -2.89 6.15 11.19
C VAL A 123 -3.47 6.29 9.78
N GLN A 124 -4.80 6.30 9.64
CA GLN A 124 -5.41 6.50 8.32
C GLN A 124 -5.05 7.89 7.78
N PRO A 125 -4.62 7.98 6.51
CA PRO A 125 -4.39 9.27 5.87
C PRO A 125 -5.73 10.01 5.72
N GLU A 126 -5.68 11.32 5.85
CA GLU A 126 -6.82 12.18 5.57
C GLU A 126 -7.32 11.97 4.14
N TRP A 127 -8.63 12.11 3.95
CA TRP A 127 -9.22 12.10 2.63
C TRP A 127 -8.96 13.46 1.97
N ILE A 128 -8.27 13.44 0.83
CA ILE A 128 -8.02 14.63 0.03
C ILE A 128 -9.09 14.68 -1.05
N GLU A 129 -9.85 15.78 -1.11
CA GLU A 129 -10.80 16.04 -2.18
C GLU A 129 -10.06 16.25 -3.51
N ALA A 130 -10.71 15.87 -4.63
CA ALA A 130 -10.10 16.02 -5.95
C ALA A 130 -9.73 17.49 -6.27
N SER A 131 -10.47 18.44 -5.71
CA SER A 131 -10.19 19.88 -5.80
C SER A 131 -8.90 20.33 -5.12
N ASP A 132 -8.45 19.57 -4.12
CA ASP A 132 -7.29 19.89 -3.29
C ASP A 132 -6.00 19.21 -3.80
N ILE A 133 -6.14 18.40 -4.86
CA ILE A 133 -5.01 17.74 -5.51
C ILE A 133 -4.45 18.68 -6.57
N ASP A 134 -3.30 19.27 -6.29
CA ASP A 134 -2.55 20.08 -7.27
C ASP A 134 -1.81 19.13 -8.25
N VAL A 135 -2.37 18.96 -9.44
CA VAL A 135 -1.80 18.10 -10.47
C VAL A 135 -1.15 18.99 -11.53
N LYS A 136 0.16 18.88 -11.67
CA LYS A 136 0.87 19.50 -12.81
C LYS A 136 0.62 18.69 -14.08
N ILE A 137 0.35 19.38 -15.18
CA ILE A 137 0.36 18.79 -16.51
C ILE A 137 1.78 18.26 -16.79
N GLY A 138 1.90 17.09 -17.41
CA GLY A 138 3.20 16.48 -17.71
C GLY A 138 3.75 15.57 -16.60
N THR A 139 3.00 15.32 -15.54
CA THR A 139 3.40 14.33 -14.53
C THR A 139 3.57 12.95 -15.16
N THR A 140 4.67 12.28 -14.81
CA THR A 140 5.09 11.01 -15.44
C THR A 140 4.28 9.77 -15.03
N TRP A 141 3.39 9.91 -14.05
CA TRP A 141 2.48 8.85 -13.61
C TRP A 141 1.17 8.78 -14.41
N ILE A 142 0.87 9.84 -15.22
CA ILE A 142 -0.25 9.83 -16.16
C ILE A 142 0.21 9.09 -17.43
N GLU A 143 -0.62 8.20 -17.93
CA GLU A 143 -0.29 7.43 -19.13
C GLU A 143 -0.28 8.29 -20.40
N SER A 144 0.64 8.00 -21.31
CA SER A 144 0.73 8.70 -22.59
C SER A 144 -0.58 8.70 -23.38
N LEU A 145 -1.37 7.64 -23.23
CA LEU A 145 -2.67 7.47 -23.90
C LEU A 145 -3.69 8.51 -23.44
N ASP A 146 -3.67 8.90 -22.17
CA ASP A 146 -4.59 9.88 -21.62
C ASP A 146 -4.28 11.28 -22.22
N TYR A 147 -3.00 11.63 -22.34
CA TYR A 147 -2.56 12.85 -23.01
C TYR A 147 -2.89 12.83 -24.51
N GLU A 148 -2.75 11.68 -25.17
CA GLU A 148 -3.17 11.55 -26.57
C GLU A 148 -4.67 11.78 -26.76
N GLN A 149 -5.48 11.12 -25.94
CA GLN A 149 -6.93 11.26 -26.00
C GLN A 149 -7.33 12.70 -25.74
N PHE A 150 -6.75 13.32 -24.72
CA PHE A 150 -7.01 14.73 -24.41
C PHE A 150 -6.73 15.65 -25.62
N ILE A 151 -5.55 15.52 -26.26
CA ILE A 151 -5.21 16.38 -27.38
C ILE A 151 -6.08 16.09 -28.62
N TYR A 152 -6.47 14.84 -28.83
CA TYR A 152 -7.38 14.49 -29.93
C TYR A 152 -8.78 15.06 -29.75
N GLU A 153 -9.27 15.14 -28.54
CA GLU A 153 -10.57 15.70 -28.22
C GLU A 153 -10.49 17.24 -28.28
N LEU A 154 -9.49 17.85 -27.68
CA LEU A 154 -9.29 19.30 -27.65
C LEU A 154 -9.16 19.89 -29.06
N LEU A 155 -8.30 19.29 -29.89
CA LEU A 155 -8.01 19.81 -31.24
C LEU A 155 -8.95 19.23 -32.31
N ASN A 156 -9.90 18.37 -31.93
CA ASN A 156 -10.76 17.60 -32.82
C ASN A 156 -9.95 16.92 -33.95
N THR A 157 -8.84 16.27 -33.54
CA THR A 157 -7.89 15.63 -34.46
C THR A 157 -8.60 14.60 -35.33
N PRO A 158 -8.50 14.68 -36.67
CA PRO A 158 -9.21 13.78 -37.56
C PRO A 158 -8.70 12.34 -37.41
N ARG A 159 -9.59 11.36 -37.57
CA ARG A 159 -9.27 9.91 -37.39
C ARG A 159 -8.02 9.47 -38.15
N ARG A 160 -7.81 10.02 -39.37
CA ARG A 160 -6.64 9.69 -40.23
C ARG A 160 -5.30 10.13 -39.61
N ALA A 161 -5.31 11.12 -38.72
CA ALA A 161 -4.13 11.64 -38.04
C ALA A 161 -3.93 11.06 -36.63
N ARG A 162 -4.90 10.33 -36.09
CA ARG A 162 -4.80 9.66 -34.79
C ARG A 162 -3.89 8.44 -34.85
N ALA A 163 -3.28 8.10 -33.75
CA ALA A 163 -2.39 6.95 -33.63
C ALA A 163 -3.06 5.64 -34.06
N VAL A 164 -2.37 4.87 -34.88
CA VAL A 164 -2.68 3.48 -35.19
C VAL A 164 -1.49 2.64 -34.71
N ARG A 165 -1.72 1.84 -33.69
CA ARG A 165 -0.72 0.93 -33.13
C ARG A 165 -0.98 -0.47 -33.63
N SER A 166 -0.03 -1.04 -34.33
CA SER A 166 -0.08 -2.42 -34.79
C SER A 166 1.26 -3.12 -34.55
N GLN A 167 1.29 -4.43 -34.71
CA GLN A 167 2.51 -5.20 -34.59
C GLN A 167 3.60 -4.79 -35.59
N PHE A 168 3.23 -4.24 -36.75
CA PHE A 168 4.15 -3.95 -37.84
C PHE A 168 4.44 -2.46 -38.06
N TYR A 169 3.60 -1.56 -37.56
CA TYR A 169 3.77 -0.13 -37.76
C TYR A 169 3.04 0.69 -36.70
N ASN A 170 3.65 1.80 -36.33
CA ASN A 170 3.05 2.85 -35.53
C ASN A 170 2.96 4.11 -36.41
N THR A 171 1.78 4.65 -36.56
CA THR A 171 1.55 5.84 -37.35
C THR A 171 0.58 6.78 -36.64
N GLY A 172 0.50 8.03 -37.12
CA GLY A 172 -0.33 9.05 -36.54
C GLY A 172 0.35 9.83 -35.41
N ILE A 173 -0.36 10.80 -34.91
CA ILE A 173 0.11 11.67 -33.82
C ILE A 173 0.10 10.86 -32.54
N GLN A 174 1.24 10.76 -31.86
CA GLN A 174 1.41 9.99 -30.63
C GLN A 174 2.11 10.84 -29.58
N VAL A 175 1.72 10.65 -28.31
CA VAL A 175 2.40 11.22 -27.17
C VAL A 175 3.19 10.12 -26.46
N HIS A 176 4.44 10.35 -26.16
CA HIS A 176 5.25 9.42 -25.38
C HIS A 176 6.28 10.11 -24.51
N LEU A 177 6.60 9.45 -23.41
CA LEU A 177 7.63 9.87 -22.47
C LEU A 177 8.94 9.14 -22.79
N ASN A 178 10.00 9.90 -23.00
CA ASN A 178 11.35 9.35 -22.99
C ASN A 178 11.78 9.06 -21.55
N LYS A 179 11.87 7.79 -21.18
CA LYS A 179 12.21 7.37 -19.80
C LYS A 179 13.64 7.73 -19.37
N MET A 180 14.53 8.05 -20.31
CA MET A 180 15.91 8.41 -20.00
C MET A 180 16.04 9.92 -19.70
N SER A 181 15.46 10.79 -20.55
CA SER A 181 15.48 12.25 -20.36
C SER A 181 14.32 12.75 -19.51
N MET A 182 13.28 11.91 -19.28
CA MET A 182 12.02 12.27 -18.61
C MET A 182 11.27 13.40 -19.33
N GLU A 183 11.45 13.51 -20.63
CA GLU A 183 10.80 14.50 -21.48
C GLU A 183 9.67 13.86 -22.30
N TRP A 184 8.62 14.64 -22.48
CA TRP A 184 7.48 14.27 -23.31
C TRP A 184 7.71 14.70 -24.75
N PHE A 185 7.29 13.87 -25.69
CA PHE A 185 7.37 14.10 -27.11
C PHE A 185 6.03 13.84 -27.80
N ILE A 186 5.70 14.67 -28.78
CA ILE A 186 4.56 14.44 -29.66
C ILE A 186 5.09 14.17 -31.07
N GLU A 187 4.99 12.91 -31.49
CA GLU A 187 5.41 12.49 -32.82
C GLU A 187 4.35 12.82 -33.88
N ASN A 188 4.80 12.93 -35.14
CA ASN A 188 3.96 13.11 -36.31
C ASN A 188 3.02 14.32 -36.27
N LYS A 189 3.35 15.37 -35.50
CA LYS A 189 2.58 16.63 -35.41
C LYS A 189 2.22 17.22 -36.79
N SER A 190 3.09 17.01 -37.80
CA SER A 190 2.91 17.49 -39.17
C SER A 190 1.61 17.02 -39.84
N MET A 191 0.98 15.94 -39.36
CA MET A 191 -0.26 15.41 -39.92
C MET A 191 -1.48 16.31 -39.67
N ASP A 192 -1.46 17.15 -38.62
CA ASP A 192 -2.59 18.01 -38.29
C ASP A 192 -2.21 19.41 -37.75
N LYS A 193 -0.93 19.73 -37.62
CA LYS A 193 -0.45 21.02 -37.07
C LYS A 193 -0.93 22.26 -37.84
N HIS A 194 -1.41 22.10 -39.06
CA HIS A 194 -1.94 23.18 -39.90
C HIS A 194 -3.47 23.26 -39.87
N SER A 195 -4.15 22.47 -39.07
CA SER A 195 -5.60 22.57 -38.87
C SER A 195 -5.99 23.91 -38.25
N VAL A 196 -7.23 24.31 -38.43
CA VAL A 196 -7.76 25.55 -37.84
C VAL A 196 -7.69 25.51 -36.32
N ALA A 197 -8.02 24.34 -35.73
CA ALA A 197 -7.92 24.16 -34.30
C ALA A 197 -6.49 24.33 -33.81
N ALA A 198 -5.51 23.71 -34.48
CA ALA A 198 -4.12 23.75 -34.06
C ALA A 198 -3.43 25.15 -34.30
N THR A 199 -3.92 25.94 -35.26
CA THR A 199 -3.27 27.20 -35.60
C THR A 199 -4.02 28.45 -35.13
N LYS A 200 -5.35 28.46 -35.15
CA LYS A 200 -6.18 29.63 -34.88
C LYS A 200 -6.88 29.58 -33.52
N THR A 201 -7.37 28.40 -33.12
CA THR A 201 -8.14 28.28 -31.87
C THR A 201 -7.22 28.15 -30.67
N TYR A 202 -6.25 27.25 -30.76
CA TYR A 202 -5.37 26.89 -29.65
C TYR A 202 -3.88 27.17 -29.93
N GLY A 203 -3.54 27.57 -31.18
CA GLY A 203 -2.22 27.98 -31.56
C GLY A 203 -1.99 29.48 -31.43
N THR A 204 -0.76 29.89 -31.65
CA THR A 204 -0.32 31.28 -31.72
C THR A 204 0.21 31.59 -33.12
N SER A 205 0.59 32.85 -33.36
CA SER A 205 1.26 33.24 -34.61
C SER A 205 2.65 32.62 -34.80
N ARG A 206 3.22 32.01 -33.73
CA ARG A 206 4.59 31.44 -33.73
C ARG A 206 4.61 29.94 -33.56
N MET A 207 3.63 29.37 -32.85
CA MET A 207 3.61 27.95 -32.48
C MET A 207 2.22 27.37 -32.71
N ASP A 208 2.17 26.12 -33.22
CA ASP A 208 0.96 25.35 -33.31
C ASP A 208 0.61 24.72 -31.94
N ALA A 209 -0.65 24.34 -31.74
CA ALA A 209 -1.14 23.82 -30.47
C ALA A 209 -0.44 22.54 -30.03
N TYR A 210 -0.01 21.66 -30.93
CA TYR A 210 0.73 20.44 -30.58
C TYR A 210 2.10 20.78 -29.96
N SER A 211 2.80 21.79 -30.52
CA SER A 211 4.08 22.27 -29.99
C SER A 211 3.91 22.97 -28.66
N ILE A 212 2.86 23.79 -28.49
CA ILE A 212 2.52 24.40 -27.19
C ILE A 212 2.21 23.32 -26.13
N PHE A 213 1.47 22.30 -26.50
CA PHE A 213 1.13 21.21 -25.56
C PHE A 213 2.37 20.41 -25.16
N GLU A 214 3.25 20.09 -26.10
CA GLU A 214 4.53 19.43 -25.82
C GLU A 214 5.39 20.25 -24.85
N ASP A 215 5.52 21.55 -25.07
CA ASP A 215 6.24 22.45 -24.16
C ASP A 215 5.57 22.48 -22.77
N THR A 216 4.23 22.49 -22.72
CA THR A 216 3.48 22.48 -21.45
C THR A 216 3.66 21.17 -20.67
N LEU A 217 3.79 20.01 -21.35
CA LEU A 217 4.07 18.75 -20.71
C LEU A 217 5.48 18.71 -20.08
N ASN A 218 6.40 19.52 -20.55
CA ASN A 218 7.80 19.57 -20.11
C ASN A 218 8.12 20.73 -19.15
N LEU A 219 7.10 21.50 -18.70
CA LEU A 219 7.22 22.52 -17.67
C LEU A 219 7.20 21.93 -16.28
#